data_c20bf1c7f1af140924af3bc9d9c5d3a3
#
_entry.id   c20bf1c7f1af140924af3bc9d9c5d3a3
#
_cell.length_a   1.000
_cell.length_b   1.000
_cell.length_c   1.000
_cell.angle_alpha   90.00
_cell.angle_beta   90.00
_cell.angle_gamma   90.00
#
_symmetry.space_group_name_H-M   'P 1'
#
loop_
_entity.id
_entity.type
_entity.pdbx_description
1 polymer ?
#
loop_
_entity_poly.entity_id
_entity_poly.type
_entity_poly.pdbx_seq_one_letter_code
_entity_poly.pdbx_strand_id
1 'polypeptide(L)'
;MKLRLFYSFIIGALCLICTSFNRIDVLKSGSWLAKIKTASGQYIPFNFELKDSAGKKLMTIINGKERFKVTDVAVKGDSVLIKMPLFDSEIRTVLSADSLRGNWVRHLGSKNLPVPFSARAGVSWRFFPSPAKPKFNISGRWSAVFTDQDLQNKDVTVGEFKQNGNDITGTFLTTTGDYRFLQGTVSGDDLYLSCFDGSHAFLFTGKIGNAQTIVNGKFYSGASSLQLWNAVKDANAKLPDAYSLTVLKPGYKKIDFTFPDLDKKEVSLSDGQFKNKVVILQVMGSWCPNCMDETAYLSKGFYKKYHAKGVDILGLAYERTTDFETSRKNIEQLKNRFNIPYDVLITGYTNNKNETAKSLPALAGFVAFPTTVIIDKKGDVRKIHTGFSGPGTGNHYTEFTHEFETMIDQLLAEKQ
;
A
#
# COMPACT_ATOMS: atom_id res chain seq x y z
N MET A 1 -13.33 -64.28 77.16
CA MET A 1 -14.17 -63.13 76.98
C MET A 1 -13.42 -62.17 76.04
N LYS A 2 -13.73 -62.16 74.75
CA LYS A 2 -12.91 -61.53 73.66
C LYS A 2 -13.47 -60.15 73.36
N LEU A 3 -12.69 -59.14 73.59
CA LEU A 3 -12.96 -57.74 73.22
C LEU A 3 -12.58 -57.53 71.74
N ARG A 4 -13.56 -57.13 70.90
CA ARG A 4 -13.35 -56.78 69.52
C ARG A 4 -13.18 -55.25 69.38
N LEU A 5 -12.02 -54.76 69.00
CA LEU A 5 -11.81 -53.40 68.59
C LEU A 5 -12.32 -53.21 67.15
N PHE A 6 -13.18 -52.22 66.96
CA PHE A 6 -13.58 -51.69 65.65
C PHE A 6 -12.65 -50.53 65.28
N TYR A 7 -11.86 -50.68 64.23
CA TYR A 7 -11.17 -49.60 63.61
C TYR A 7 -12.06 -49.01 62.53
N SER A 8 -12.47 -47.73 62.73
CA SER A 8 -13.14 -46.97 61.71
C SER A 8 -12.09 -46.27 60.82
N PHE A 9 -12.01 -46.67 59.58
CA PHE A 9 -11.22 -46.00 58.54
C PHE A 9 -12.02 -44.77 58.02
N ILE A 10 -11.55 -43.57 58.35
CA ILE A 10 -12.04 -42.32 57.71
C ILE A 10 -11.19 -42.10 56.48
N ILE A 11 -11.75 -42.37 55.29
CA ILE A 11 -11.15 -42.02 53.99
C ILE A 11 -11.51 -40.54 53.76
N GLY A 12 -10.55 -39.65 53.99
CA GLY A 12 -10.66 -38.25 53.61
C GLY A 12 -10.50 -38.11 52.09
N ALA A 13 -11.59 -37.88 51.38
CA ALA A 13 -11.55 -37.53 49.95
C ALA A 13 -11.02 -36.11 49.83
N LEU A 14 -9.76 -35.96 49.47
CA LEU A 14 -9.13 -34.67 49.11
C LEU A 14 -9.62 -34.31 47.70
N CYS A 15 -10.69 -33.54 47.59
CA CYS A 15 -11.11 -32.92 46.33
C CYS A 15 -10.03 -31.89 45.91
N LEU A 16 -9.13 -32.28 45.03
CA LEU A 16 -8.28 -31.36 44.28
C LEU A 16 -9.17 -30.52 43.36
N ILE A 17 -9.60 -29.35 43.84
CA ILE A 17 -10.21 -28.34 43.01
C ILE A 17 -9.08 -27.80 42.13
N CYS A 18 -8.93 -28.35 40.92
CA CYS A 18 -8.14 -27.74 39.86
C CYS A 18 -8.83 -26.42 39.45
N THR A 19 -8.55 -25.33 40.16
CA THR A 19 -8.90 -23.99 39.66
C THR A 19 -8.01 -23.76 38.43
N SER A 20 -8.58 -24.04 37.27
CA SER A 20 -8.03 -23.55 35.99
C SER A 20 -8.07 -22.03 36.06
N PHE A 21 -6.95 -21.43 36.48
CA PHE A 21 -6.77 -20.01 36.28
C PHE A 21 -6.77 -19.80 34.74
N ASN A 22 -7.92 -19.36 34.23
CA ASN A 22 -7.95 -18.79 32.86
C ASN A 22 -6.99 -17.62 32.85
N ARG A 23 -5.76 -17.86 32.42
CA ARG A 23 -4.82 -16.77 32.13
C ARG A 23 -5.45 -15.96 31.02
N ILE A 24 -5.88 -14.73 31.33
CA ILE A 24 -6.27 -13.78 30.31
C ILE A 24 -4.96 -13.43 29.57
N ASP A 25 -4.84 -13.92 28.33
CA ASP A 25 -3.72 -13.60 27.50
C ASP A 25 -3.75 -12.09 27.18
N VAL A 26 -2.66 -11.42 27.45
CA VAL A 26 -2.52 -9.97 27.18
C VAL A 26 -1.77 -9.78 25.88
N LEU A 27 -2.34 -8.97 24.98
CA LEU A 27 -1.67 -8.59 23.74
C LEU A 27 -0.37 -7.84 24.05
N LYS A 28 0.76 -8.53 23.85
CA LYS A 28 2.09 -8.05 24.24
C LYS A 28 2.55 -6.87 23.41
N SER A 29 3.12 -5.85 24.05
CA SER A 29 3.88 -4.78 23.39
C SER A 29 5.23 -5.30 22.89
N GLY A 30 5.84 -4.61 21.91
CA GLY A 30 7.11 -4.96 21.30
C GLY A 30 6.98 -5.48 19.88
N SER A 31 8.03 -6.15 19.41
CA SER A 31 8.15 -6.63 18.02
C SER A 31 7.35 -7.90 17.78
N TRP A 32 6.73 -7.96 16.59
CA TRP A 32 5.96 -9.10 16.10
C TRP A 32 6.37 -9.45 14.68
N LEU A 33 6.41 -10.73 14.37
CA LEU A 33 6.49 -11.25 13.00
C LEU A 33 5.11 -11.75 12.58
N ALA A 34 4.53 -11.11 11.57
CA ALA A 34 3.30 -11.54 10.91
C ALA A 34 3.58 -12.31 9.63
N LYS A 35 2.66 -13.19 9.26
CA LYS A 35 2.68 -13.97 8.02
C LYS A 35 1.28 -14.05 7.44
N ILE A 36 1.15 -13.70 6.15
CA ILE A 36 -0.06 -13.92 5.35
C ILE A 36 0.18 -15.15 4.48
N LYS A 37 -0.74 -16.10 4.46
CA LYS A 37 -0.61 -17.32 3.67
C LYS A 37 -1.34 -17.17 2.35
N THR A 38 -0.62 -17.31 1.23
CA THR A 38 -1.20 -17.31 -0.13
C THR A 38 -1.95 -18.62 -0.42
N ALA A 39 -2.78 -18.63 -1.44
CA ALA A 39 -3.48 -19.83 -1.91
C ALA A 39 -2.50 -20.94 -2.36
N SER A 40 -1.32 -20.56 -2.87
CA SER A 40 -0.25 -21.50 -3.23
C SER A 40 0.55 -22.01 -2.02
N GLY A 41 0.18 -21.63 -0.79
CA GLY A 41 0.83 -22.08 0.44
C GLY A 41 2.08 -21.29 0.83
N GLN A 42 2.46 -20.26 0.09
CA GLN A 42 3.59 -19.39 0.45
C GLN A 42 3.21 -18.46 1.59
N TYR A 43 4.21 -18.02 2.36
CA TYR A 43 4.02 -17.06 3.43
C TYR A 43 4.66 -15.73 3.07
N ILE A 44 3.89 -14.66 3.16
CA ILE A 44 4.35 -13.28 3.00
C ILE A 44 4.61 -12.72 4.40
N PRO A 45 5.88 -12.64 4.87
CA PRO A 45 6.19 -12.14 6.19
C PRO A 45 6.27 -10.61 6.20
N PHE A 46 5.89 -10.01 7.33
CA PHE A 46 6.17 -8.62 7.64
C PHE A 46 6.30 -8.42 9.15
N ASN A 47 7.02 -7.37 9.55
CA ASN A 47 7.18 -7.03 10.95
C ASN A 47 6.27 -5.87 11.33
N PHE A 48 5.79 -5.89 12.56
CA PHE A 48 5.14 -4.75 13.19
C PHE A 48 5.53 -4.64 14.66
N GLU A 49 5.36 -3.45 15.22
CA GLU A 49 5.48 -3.19 16.65
C GLU A 49 4.12 -2.86 17.23
N LEU A 50 3.88 -3.35 18.44
CA LEU A 50 2.76 -2.93 19.27
C LEU A 50 3.27 -2.10 20.44
N LYS A 51 2.63 -0.97 20.71
CA LYS A 51 2.93 -0.09 21.85
C LYS A 51 1.63 0.29 22.55
N ASP A 52 1.72 0.47 23.84
CA ASP A 52 0.65 1.11 24.61
C ASP A 52 0.81 2.62 24.49
N SER A 53 -0.27 3.30 24.11
CA SER A 53 -0.31 4.75 23.96
C SER A 53 -1.64 5.28 24.48
N ALA A 54 -1.60 6.02 25.59
CA ALA A 54 -2.78 6.61 26.24
C ALA A 54 -3.93 5.59 26.47
N GLY A 55 -3.59 4.41 26.95
CA GLY A 55 -4.57 3.34 27.24
C GLY A 55 -5.10 2.57 26.02
N LYS A 56 -4.57 2.87 24.83
CA LYS A 56 -4.91 2.17 23.58
C LYS A 56 -3.69 1.46 23.00
N LYS A 57 -3.92 0.39 22.26
CA LYS A 57 -2.84 -0.24 21.48
C LYS A 57 -2.62 0.54 20.18
N LEU A 58 -1.35 0.78 19.86
CA LEU A 58 -0.89 1.34 18.59
C LEU A 58 -0.05 0.28 17.88
N MET A 59 -0.44 -0.10 16.67
CA MET A 59 0.36 -0.95 15.80
C MET A 59 1.16 -0.07 14.82
N THR A 60 2.43 -0.41 14.61
CA THR A 60 3.26 0.21 13.58
C THR A 60 3.81 -0.88 12.67
N ILE A 61 3.35 -0.93 11.43
CA ILE A 61 3.89 -1.84 10.40
C ILE A 61 5.21 -1.27 9.91
N ILE A 62 6.19 -2.14 9.71
CA ILE A 62 7.56 -1.79 9.37
C ILE A 62 7.89 -2.36 8.00
N ASN A 63 8.20 -1.47 7.03
CA ASN A 63 8.71 -1.84 5.72
C ASN A 63 9.94 -0.97 5.43
N GLY A 64 11.14 -1.50 5.60
CA GLY A 64 12.36 -0.70 5.47
C GLY A 64 12.35 0.55 6.37
N LYS A 65 12.31 1.73 5.74
CA LYS A 65 12.22 3.03 6.44
C LYS A 65 10.78 3.43 6.77
N GLU A 66 9.79 2.82 6.14
CA GLU A 66 8.38 3.13 6.36
C GLU A 66 7.95 2.70 7.77
N ARG A 67 7.14 3.56 8.40
CA ARG A 67 6.48 3.32 9.68
C ARG A 67 4.99 3.61 9.52
N PHE A 68 4.23 2.59 9.08
CA PHE A 68 2.81 2.73 8.81
C PHE A 68 2.01 2.53 10.10
N LYS A 69 1.44 3.62 10.62
CA LYS A 69 0.71 3.63 11.90
C LYS A 69 -0.73 3.18 11.73
N VAL A 70 -1.18 2.26 12.58
CA VAL A 70 -2.54 1.75 12.70
C VAL A 70 -3.02 1.97 14.13
N THR A 71 -3.99 2.86 14.31
CA THR A 71 -4.48 3.30 15.61
C THR A 71 -5.76 2.60 16.07
N ASP A 72 -6.47 1.96 15.17
CA ASP A 72 -7.71 1.22 15.47
C ASP A 72 -7.40 -0.24 15.76
N VAL A 73 -7.01 -0.50 17.01
CA VAL A 73 -6.69 -1.82 17.54
C VAL A 73 -7.61 -2.09 18.73
N ALA A 74 -8.60 -2.94 18.54
CA ALA A 74 -9.56 -3.34 19.57
C ALA A 74 -9.24 -4.74 20.09
N VAL A 75 -9.26 -4.89 21.42
CA VAL A 75 -9.09 -6.18 22.12
C VAL A 75 -10.30 -6.43 22.98
N LYS A 76 -10.99 -7.56 22.78
CA LYS A 76 -12.13 -7.98 23.57
C LYS A 76 -11.97 -9.46 23.94
N GLY A 77 -11.62 -9.73 25.21
CA GLY A 77 -11.20 -11.05 25.63
C GLY A 77 -9.95 -11.48 24.87
N ASP A 78 -10.03 -12.60 24.19
CA ASP A 78 -9.00 -13.13 23.30
C ASP A 78 -9.10 -12.62 21.86
N SER A 79 -10.18 -11.96 21.48
CA SER A 79 -10.41 -11.45 20.15
C SER A 79 -9.67 -10.15 19.93
N VAL A 80 -8.89 -10.08 18.84
CA VAL A 80 -8.14 -8.88 18.42
C VAL A 80 -8.57 -8.48 17.02
N LEU A 81 -9.10 -7.26 16.91
CA LEU A 81 -9.50 -6.63 15.67
C LEU A 81 -8.58 -5.43 15.39
N ILE A 82 -7.95 -5.42 14.24
CA ILE A 82 -7.08 -4.33 13.78
C ILE A 82 -7.63 -3.82 12.46
N LYS A 83 -8.19 -2.60 12.44
CA LYS A 83 -8.70 -1.99 11.22
C LYS A 83 -7.61 -1.15 10.56
N MET A 84 -7.38 -1.39 9.28
CA MET A 84 -6.42 -0.60 8.54
C MET A 84 -6.97 0.82 8.34
N PRO A 85 -6.12 1.85 8.46
CA PRO A 85 -6.56 3.25 8.33
C PRO A 85 -6.89 3.64 6.89
N LEU A 86 -6.56 2.77 5.93
CA LEU A 86 -6.78 2.90 4.49
C LEU A 86 -7.13 1.54 3.90
N PHE A 87 -7.63 1.54 2.66
CA PHE A 87 -7.80 0.35 1.80
C PHE A 87 -8.90 -0.62 2.22
N ASP A 88 -9.81 -0.18 3.08
CA ASP A 88 -10.99 -0.95 3.52
C ASP A 88 -10.62 -2.42 3.80
N SER A 89 -9.72 -2.61 4.75
CA SER A 89 -9.28 -3.94 5.19
C SER A 89 -9.04 -3.99 6.70
N GLU A 90 -9.08 -5.19 7.26
CA GLU A 90 -8.87 -5.41 8.68
C GLU A 90 -8.23 -6.77 8.97
N ILE A 91 -7.60 -6.90 10.12
CA ILE A 91 -7.06 -8.17 10.62
C ILE A 91 -7.96 -8.62 11.78
N ARG A 92 -8.61 -9.77 11.63
CA ARG A 92 -9.44 -10.42 12.64
C ARG A 92 -8.74 -11.65 13.17
N THR A 93 -8.40 -11.66 14.45
CA THR A 93 -7.60 -12.73 15.05
C THR A 93 -8.07 -13.08 16.46
N VAL A 94 -7.62 -14.25 16.89
CA VAL A 94 -7.68 -14.70 18.28
C VAL A 94 -6.26 -14.72 18.83
N LEU A 95 -6.08 -14.15 20.02
CA LEU A 95 -4.85 -14.17 20.79
C LEU A 95 -4.76 -15.48 21.58
N SER A 96 -3.64 -16.15 21.49
CA SER A 96 -3.30 -17.33 22.30
C SER A 96 -1.84 -17.27 22.69
N ALA A 97 -1.56 -17.06 23.95
CA ALA A 97 -0.21 -16.82 24.49
C ALA A 97 0.51 -15.70 23.73
N ASP A 98 1.52 -16.04 22.94
CA ASP A 98 2.37 -15.12 22.17
C ASP A 98 1.99 -15.04 20.69
N SER A 99 0.82 -15.53 20.32
CA SER A 99 0.43 -15.70 18.91
C SER A 99 -0.94 -15.10 18.62
N LEU A 100 -1.06 -14.50 17.44
CA LEU A 100 -2.32 -14.12 16.82
C LEU A 100 -2.60 -15.07 15.66
N ARG A 101 -3.82 -15.60 15.55
CA ARG A 101 -4.26 -16.45 14.44
C ARG A 101 -5.64 -16.02 13.97
N GLY A 102 -5.81 -15.95 12.64
CA GLY A 102 -7.07 -15.56 12.03
C GLY A 102 -6.90 -15.19 10.57
N ASN A 103 -7.51 -14.07 10.16
CA ASN A 103 -7.51 -13.65 8.77
C ASN A 103 -7.22 -12.16 8.61
N TRP A 104 -6.53 -11.80 7.55
CA TRP A 104 -6.58 -10.48 6.95
C TRP A 104 -7.77 -10.47 5.99
N VAL A 105 -8.74 -9.62 6.26
CA VAL A 105 -9.99 -9.51 5.50
C VAL A 105 -9.93 -8.24 4.66
N ARG A 106 -10.08 -8.38 3.35
CA ARG A 106 -10.18 -7.28 2.40
C ARG A 106 -11.63 -7.10 1.99
N HIS A 107 -12.14 -5.90 2.06
CA HIS A 107 -13.48 -5.56 1.60
C HIS A 107 -13.41 -5.09 0.15
N LEU A 108 -13.99 -5.84 -0.76
CA LEU A 108 -13.98 -5.58 -2.21
C LEU A 108 -15.41 -5.32 -2.67
N GLY A 109 -15.92 -4.13 -2.41
CA GLY A 109 -17.33 -3.81 -2.61
C GLY A 109 -18.21 -4.68 -1.71
N SER A 110 -19.10 -5.47 -2.29
CA SER A 110 -19.99 -6.38 -1.53
C SER A 110 -19.33 -7.69 -1.09
N LYS A 111 -18.08 -7.94 -1.47
CA LYS A 111 -17.38 -9.21 -1.19
C LYS A 111 -16.30 -9.02 -0.13
N ASN A 112 -16.25 -9.94 0.84
CA ASN A 112 -15.16 -10.05 1.79
C ASN A 112 -14.21 -11.17 1.34
N LEU A 113 -12.92 -10.86 1.24
CA LEU A 113 -11.87 -11.82 0.92
C LEU A 113 -11.02 -12.07 2.18
N PRO A 114 -11.28 -13.14 2.94
CA PRO A 114 -10.44 -13.54 4.06
C PRO A 114 -9.19 -14.24 3.53
N VAL A 115 -8.02 -13.83 4.03
CA VAL A 115 -6.72 -14.43 3.71
C VAL A 115 -6.08 -14.87 5.03
N PRO A 116 -5.65 -16.12 5.18
CA PRO A 116 -5.11 -16.61 6.45
C PRO A 116 -3.93 -15.78 6.95
N PHE A 117 -4.02 -15.38 8.21
CA PHE A 117 -3.06 -14.54 8.91
C PHE A 117 -2.60 -15.20 10.20
N SER A 118 -1.32 -15.07 10.51
CA SER A 118 -0.77 -15.40 11.81
C SER A 118 0.31 -14.41 12.21
N ALA A 119 0.51 -14.20 13.52
CA ALA A 119 1.64 -13.42 14.01
C ALA A 119 2.18 -14.00 15.32
N ARG A 120 3.47 -13.75 15.61
CA ARG A 120 4.16 -14.17 16.83
C ARG A 120 4.93 -13.02 17.45
N ALA A 121 4.74 -12.83 18.76
CA ALA A 121 5.46 -11.84 19.56
C ALA A 121 6.92 -12.20 19.77
N GLY A 122 7.76 -11.18 20.01
CA GLY A 122 9.16 -11.37 20.37
C GLY A 122 10.07 -11.75 19.21
N VAL A 123 9.60 -11.66 17.95
CA VAL A 123 10.37 -12.01 16.76
C VAL A 123 10.69 -10.73 15.98
N SER A 124 11.98 -10.43 15.83
CA SER A 124 12.48 -9.23 15.12
C SER A 124 12.98 -9.51 13.70
N TRP A 125 13.41 -10.75 13.42
CA TRP A 125 13.79 -11.14 12.06
C TRP A 125 12.55 -11.31 11.16
N ARG A 126 12.72 -11.14 9.84
CA ARG A 126 11.61 -11.20 8.87
C ARG A 126 11.52 -12.57 8.19
N PHE A 127 12.62 -13.08 7.64
CA PHE A 127 12.68 -14.34 6.90
C PHE A 127 13.35 -15.44 7.68
N PHE A 128 14.52 -15.18 8.25
CA PHE A 128 15.34 -16.18 8.94
C PHE A 128 15.97 -15.62 10.21
N PRO A 129 16.07 -16.39 11.28
CA PRO A 129 16.77 -15.96 12.49
C PRO A 129 18.31 -15.88 12.26
N SER A 130 18.84 -16.72 11.36
CA SER A 130 20.27 -16.81 11.06
C SER A 130 20.47 -17.10 9.57
N PRO A 131 20.41 -16.07 8.71
CA PRO A 131 20.61 -16.26 7.28
C PRO A 131 22.07 -16.61 6.97
N ALA A 132 22.28 -17.41 5.92
CA ALA A 132 23.62 -17.69 5.41
C ALA A 132 24.29 -16.43 4.88
N LYS A 133 25.63 -16.33 5.00
CA LYS A 133 26.37 -15.18 4.48
C LYS A 133 26.08 -14.99 2.98
N PRO A 134 25.76 -13.78 2.52
CA PRO A 134 25.52 -13.52 1.11
C PRO A 134 26.74 -13.84 0.24
N LYS A 135 26.51 -14.49 -0.90
CA LYS A 135 27.57 -14.74 -1.89
C LYS A 135 27.86 -13.48 -2.73
N PHE A 136 26.85 -12.64 -2.92
CA PHE A 136 26.93 -11.47 -3.79
C PHE A 136 26.33 -10.25 -3.11
N ASN A 137 26.76 -9.05 -3.53
CA ASN A 137 26.10 -7.78 -3.22
C ASN A 137 25.33 -7.33 -4.45
N ILE A 138 24.01 -7.19 -4.32
CA ILE A 138 23.12 -6.79 -5.39
C ILE A 138 22.64 -5.35 -5.28
N SER A 139 23.32 -4.52 -4.49
CA SER A 139 23.02 -3.08 -4.46
C SER A 139 23.13 -2.47 -5.84
N GLY A 140 22.26 -1.51 -6.12
CA GLY A 140 22.23 -0.74 -7.36
C GLY A 140 20.97 -0.94 -8.17
N ARG A 141 21.04 -0.59 -9.45
CA ARG A 141 19.92 -0.51 -10.39
C ARG A 141 19.90 -1.73 -11.31
N TRP A 142 18.70 -2.22 -11.59
CA TRP A 142 18.44 -3.47 -12.28
C TRP A 142 17.33 -3.30 -13.32
N SER A 143 17.55 -3.75 -14.53
CA SER A 143 16.48 -3.98 -15.50
C SER A 143 15.80 -5.32 -15.19
N ALA A 144 14.53 -5.28 -14.81
CA ALA A 144 13.76 -6.47 -14.44
C ALA A 144 12.56 -6.64 -15.38
N VAL A 145 12.26 -7.90 -15.71
CA VAL A 145 11.10 -8.25 -16.53
C VAL A 145 10.22 -9.18 -15.71
N PHE A 146 8.98 -8.77 -15.51
CA PHE A 146 7.93 -9.58 -14.91
C PHE A 146 7.09 -10.19 -16.02
N THR A 147 6.66 -11.43 -15.83
CA THR A 147 5.92 -12.19 -16.83
C THR A 147 4.81 -12.96 -16.13
N ASP A 148 3.61 -12.91 -16.67
CA ASP A 148 2.52 -13.76 -16.20
C ASP A 148 2.85 -15.25 -16.37
N GLN A 149 2.13 -16.12 -15.67
CA GLN A 149 2.42 -17.56 -15.70
C GLN A 149 2.24 -18.19 -17.10
N ASP A 150 1.37 -17.61 -17.92
CA ASP A 150 1.15 -18.02 -19.31
C ASP A 150 2.15 -17.39 -20.30
N LEU A 151 3.09 -16.57 -19.80
CA LEU A 151 4.15 -15.89 -20.56
C LEU A 151 3.64 -14.91 -21.64
N GLN A 152 2.37 -14.53 -21.62
CA GLN A 152 1.77 -13.66 -22.64
C GLN A 152 2.08 -12.18 -22.38
N ASN A 153 2.03 -11.76 -21.11
CA ASN A 153 2.27 -10.37 -20.75
C ASN A 153 3.66 -10.21 -20.14
N LYS A 154 4.35 -9.15 -20.54
CA LYS A 154 5.67 -8.79 -20.02
C LYS A 154 5.66 -7.34 -19.57
N ASP A 155 5.99 -7.13 -18.31
CA ASP A 155 6.15 -5.79 -17.73
C ASP A 155 7.63 -5.52 -17.46
N VAL A 156 8.16 -4.49 -18.12
CA VAL A 156 9.51 -4.00 -17.85
C VAL A 156 9.47 -3.08 -16.65
N THR A 157 10.32 -3.36 -15.67
CA THR A 157 10.45 -2.61 -14.43
C THR A 157 11.90 -2.29 -14.13
N VAL A 158 12.13 -1.36 -13.22
CA VAL A 158 13.48 -1.04 -12.73
C VAL A 158 13.55 -1.38 -11.25
N GLY A 159 14.35 -2.36 -10.89
CA GLY A 159 14.66 -2.69 -9.49
C GLY A 159 15.75 -1.76 -8.96
N GLU A 160 15.56 -1.24 -7.75
CA GLU A 160 16.58 -0.47 -7.04
C GLU A 160 16.76 -1.05 -5.65
N PHE A 161 17.97 -1.53 -5.36
CA PHE A 161 18.26 -2.23 -4.12
C PHE A 161 19.45 -1.62 -3.38
N LYS A 162 19.34 -1.65 -2.05
CA LYS A 162 20.41 -1.30 -1.12
C LYS A 162 20.61 -2.46 -0.15
N GLN A 163 21.74 -3.13 -0.27
CA GLN A 163 22.11 -4.27 0.57
C GLN A 163 23.21 -3.88 1.56
N ASN A 164 23.04 -4.32 2.81
CA ASN A 164 24.05 -4.22 3.87
C ASN A 164 24.14 -5.58 4.59
N GLY A 165 25.19 -6.33 4.31
CA GLY A 165 25.28 -7.72 4.75
C GLY A 165 24.11 -8.57 4.22
N ASN A 166 23.35 -9.19 5.12
CA ASN A 166 22.16 -9.96 4.76
C ASN A 166 20.91 -9.08 4.55
N ASP A 167 20.89 -7.87 5.11
CA ASP A 167 19.74 -7.00 5.02
C ASP A 167 19.67 -6.31 3.66
N ILE A 168 18.51 -6.31 3.06
CA ILE A 168 18.24 -5.64 1.80
C ILE A 168 16.95 -4.84 1.88
N THR A 169 16.97 -3.64 1.30
CA THR A 169 15.81 -2.80 1.08
C THR A 169 15.78 -2.33 -0.37
N GLY A 170 14.62 -1.93 -0.87
CA GLY A 170 14.50 -1.41 -2.22
C GLY A 170 13.07 -1.27 -2.66
N THR A 171 12.90 -1.13 -3.96
CA THR A 171 11.61 -1.14 -4.65
C THR A 171 11.80 -1.58 -6.10
N PHE A 172 10.69 -1.83 -6.78
CA PHE A 172 10.65 -1.85 -8.23
C PHE A 172 9.83 -0.65 -8.71
N LEU A 173 10.41 0.14 -9.60
CA LEU A 173 9.72 1.19 -10.34
C LEU A 173 8.97 0.57 -11.51
N THR A 174 7.74 1.00 -11.73
CA THR A 174 6.88 0.56 -12.83
C THR A 174 6.32 1.75 -13.58
N THR A 175 5.73 1.54 -14.73
CA THR A 175 5.04 2.60 -15.49
C THR A 175 3.82 3.18 -14.77
N THR A 176 3.35 2.52 -13.72
CA THR A 176 2.14 2.92 -12.97
C THR A 176 2.44 3.43 -11.56
N GLY A 177 3.74 3.39 -11.16
CA GLY A 177 4.20 3.78 -9.82
C GLY A 177 5.33 2.88 -9.34
N ASP A 178 5.27 2.44 -8.10
CA ASP A 178 6.30 1.60 -7.50
C ASP A 178 5.71 0.53 -6.57
N TYR A 179 6.55 -0.44 -6.19
CA TYR A 179 6.19 -1.47 -5.22
C TYR A 179 6.50 -1.05 -3.77
N ARG A 180 6.54 0.25 -3.50
CA ARG A 180 6.71 0.84 -2.18
C ARG A 180 8.01 0.41 -1.48
N PHE A 181 8.00 0.38 -0.17
CA PHE A 181 9.16 0.03 0.65
C PHE A 181 9.27 -1.50 0.80
N LEU A 182 10.09 -2.12 -0.02
CA LEU A 182 10.43 -3.53 0.17
C LEU A 182 11.55 -3.68 1.20
N GLN A 183 11.44 -4.69 2.05
CA GLN A 183 12.45 -5.07 3.02
C GLN A 183 12.64 -6.58 3.00
N GLY A 184 13.89 -7.01 3.10
CA GLY A 184 14.16 -8.43 3.02
C GLY A 184 15.54 -8.87 3.43
N THR A 185 15.91 -10.05 2.92
CA THR A 185 17.13 -10.75 3.29
C THR A 185 17.74 -11.41 2.06
N VAL A 186 19.04 -11.29 1.91
CA VAL A 186 19.85 -12.15 1.04
C VAL A 186 20.49 -13.24 1.91
N SER A 187 20.21 -14.50 1.60
CA SER A 187 20.74 -15.65 2.31
C SER A 187 21.46 -16.59 1.34
N GLY A 188 22.80 -16.61 1.40
CA GLY A 188 23.61 -17.29 0.38
C GLY A 188 23.44 -16.60 -0.98
N ASP A 189 22.78 -17.30 -1.91
CA ASP A 189 22.37 -16.79 -3.23
C ASP A 189 20.85 -16.62 -3.38
N ASP A 190 20.10 -16.77 -2.29
CA ASP A 190 18.65 -16.55 -2.30
C ASP A 190 18.31 -15.12 -1.91
N LEU A 191 17.41 -14.51 -2.69
CA LEU A 191 16.81 -13.19 -2.43
C LEU A 191 15.38 -13.33 -1.95
N TYR A 192 15.05 -12.62 -0.88
CA TYR A 192 13.70 -12.49 -0.33
C TYR A 192 13.39 -11.05 -0.01
N LEU A 193 12.27 -10.53 -0.53
CA LEU A 193 11.77 -9.20 -0.24
C LEU A 193 10.27 -9.27 0.04
N SER A 194 9.77 -8.50 0.98
CA SER A 194 8.34 -8.41 1.23
C SER A 194 7.92 -7.02 1.72
N CYS A 195 6.63 -6.71 1.59
CA CYS A 195 5.98 -5.60 2.27
C CYS A 195 4.52 -5.92 2.58
N PHE A 196 3.96 -5.16 3.51
CA PHE A 196 2.53 -5.14 3.82
C PHE A 196 2.12 -3.73 4.22
N ASP A 197 1.02 -3.21 3.65
CA ASP A 197 0.51 -1.86 3.92
C ASP A 197 -1.01 -1.82 4.19
N GLY A 198 -1.65 -2.99 4.27
CA GLY A 198 -3.10 -3.12 4.41
C GLY A 198 -3.85 -3.32 3.09
N SER A 199 -3.29 -2.92 1.96
CA SER A 199 -3.80 -3.22 0.61
C SER A 199 -2.97 -4.28 -0.09
N HIS A 200 -1.67 -4.10 -0.03
CA HIS A 200 -0.68 -4.98 -0.64
C HIS A 200 -0.09 -5.93 0.41
N ALA A 201 0.07 -7.16 0.00
CA ALA A 201 0.90 -8.14 0.66
C ALA A 201 1.78 -8.73 -0.43
N PHE A 202 3.05 -8.32 -0.50
CA PHE A 202 3.99 -8.67 -1.55
C PHE A 202 5.11 -9.57 -1.02
N LEU A 203 5.46 -10.58 -1.81
CA LEU A 203 6.65 -11.39 -1.61
C LEU A 203 7.36 -11.56 -2.95
N PHE A 204 8.60 -11.14 -3.00
CA PHE A 204 9.51 -11.40 -4.10
C PHE A 204 10.57 -12.40 -3.63
N THR A 205 10.77 -13.45 -4.40
CA THR A 205 11.88 -14.39 -4.23
C THR A 205 12.67 -14.46 -5.51
N GLY A 206 13.95 -14.85 -5.45
CA GLY A 206 14.78 -15.05 -6.62
C GLY A 206 16.11 -15.70 -6.28
N LYS A 207 16.78 -16.22 -7.30
CA LYS A 207 18.15 -16.73 -7.20
C LYS A 207 19.11 -15.71 -7.79
N ILE A 208 20.12 -15.34 -7.03
CA ILE A 208 21.22 -14.51 -7.49
C ILE A 208 22.20 -15.44 -8.20
N GLY A 209 22.16 -15.45 -9.54
CA GLY A 209 23.04 -16.31 -10.36
C GLY A 209 24.50 -15.86 -10.28
N ASN A 210 24.70 -14.53 -10.30
CA ASN A 210 25.98 -13.86 -10.06
C ASN A 210 25.73 -12.39 -9.71
N ALA A 211 26.78 -11.57 -9.58
CA ALA A 211 26.64 -10.15 -9.24
C ALA A 211 25.87 -9.31 -10.31
N GLN A 212 25.56 -9.89 -11.47
CA GLN A 212 24.91 -9.20 -12.59
C GLN A 212 23.53 -9.78 -12.94
N THR A 213 23.12 -10.93 -12.38
CA THR A 213 21.87 -11.60 -12.75
C THR A 213 21.08 -12.09 -11.54
N ILE A 214 19.76 -11.90 -11.60
CA ILE A 214 18.79 -12.54 -10.70
C ILE A 214 17.84 -13.34 -11.59
N VAL A 215 17.67 -14.64 -11.28
CA VAL A 215 16.91 -15.59 -12.09
C VAL A 215 15.91 -16.36 -11.24
N ASN A 216 14.98 -17.07 -11.89
CA ASN A 216 13.96 -17.88 -11.23
C ASN A 216 13.14 -17.09 -10.20
N GLY A 217 12.95 -15.81 -10.47
CA GLY A 217 12.20 -14.90 -9.62
C GLY A 217 10.72 -15.26 -9.60
N LYS A 218 10.10 -15.16 -8.41
CA LYS A 218 8.66 -15.28 -8.22
C LYS A 218 8.15 -14.09 -7.46
N PHE A 219 7.10 -13.48 -7.95
CA PHE A 219 6.39 -12.39 -7.30
C PHE A 219 4.99 -12.84 -6.92
N TYR A 220 4.73 -12.91 -5.62
CA TYR A 220 3.42 -13.21 -5.07
C TYR A 220 2.76 -11.91 -4.62
N SER A 221 1.54 -11.64 -5.09
CA SER A 221 0.76 -10.47 -4.74
C SER A 221 -0.59 -10.86 -4.16
N GLY A 222 -0.83 -10.47 -2.90
CA GLY A 222 -2.05 -10.77 -2.19
C GLY A 222 -2.30 -12.27 -2.01
N ALA A 223 -3.56 -12.69 -2.18
CA ALA A 223 -3.98 -14.07 -1.90
C ALA A 223 -3.51 -15.08 -2.96
N SER A 224 -3.51 -14.73 -4.25
CA SER A 224 -3.42 -15.73 -5.33
C SER A 224 -2.62 -15.32 -6.57
N SER A 225 -2.24 -14.05 -6.71
CA SER A 225 -1.49 -13.62 -7.88
C SER A 225 -0.04 -14.09 -7.80
N LEU A 226 0.46 -14.61 -8.92
CA LEU A 226 1.85 -15.04 -9.11
C LEU A 226 2.34 -14.59 -10.47
N GLN A 227 3.47 -13.90 -10.50
CA GLN A 227 4.24 -13.60 -11.71
C GLN A 227 5.65 -14.17 -11.55
N LEU A 228 6.28 -14.49 -12.67
CA LEU A 228 7.70 -14.86 -12.75
C LEU A 228 8.50 -13.59 -13.07
N TRP A 229 9.75 -13.53 -12.62
CA TRP A 229 10.62 -12.42 -12.97
C TRP A 229 12.09 -12.80 -13.03
N ASN A 230 12.82 -12.04 -13.85
CA ASN A 230 14.27 -12.10 -13.91
C ASN A 230 14.80 -10.67 -14.02
N ALA A 231 16.06 -10.46 -13.61
CA ALA A 231 16.68 -9.16 -13.71
C ALA A 231 18.16 -9.25 -14.11
N VAL A 232 18.62 -8.22 -14.80
CA VAL A 232 20.02 -7.99 -15.15
C VAL A 232 20.43 -6.65 -14.56
N LYS A 233 21.61 -6.59 -13.95
CA LYS A 233 22.14 -5.35 -13.40
C LYS A 233 22.43 -4.36 -14.52
N ASP A 234 21.79 -3.21 -14.44
CA ASP A 234 21.91 -2.16 -15.45
C ASP A 234 21.74 -0.78 -14.80
N ALA A 235 22.83 -0.05 -14.67
CA ALA A 235 22.83 1.29 -14.09
C ALA A 235 22.01 2.30 -14.91
N ASN A 236 21.77 2.01 -16.21
CA ASN A 236 21.04 2.85 -17.15
C ASN A 236 19.60 2.39 -17.41
N ALA A 237 19.13 1.36 -16.68
CA ALA A 237 17.76 0.88 -16.83
C ALA A 237 16.75 2.04 -16.69
N LYS A 238 15.79 2.13 -17.60
CA LYS A 238 14.82 3.22 -17.66
C LYS A 238 13.43 2.67 -17.92
N LEU A 239 12.43 3.36 -17.39
CA LEU A 239 11.03 3.21 -17.77
C LEU A 239 10.70 4.17 -18.93
N PRO A 240 9.61 3.92 -19.68
CA PRO A 240 9.04 4.91 -20.58
C PRO A 240 8.74 6.22 -19.84
N ASP A 241 8.81 7.34 -20.56
CA ASP A 241 8.47 8.63 -20.01
C ASP A 241 7.00 8.68 -19.56
N ALA A 242 6.78 8.93 -18.27
CA ALA A 242 5.46 9.00 -17.64
C ALA A 242 4.54 10.06 -18.27
N TYR A 243 5.10 11.08 -18.90
CA TYR A 243 4.36 12.13 -19.62
C TYR A 243 3.93 11.72 -21.03
N SER A 244 4.38 10.59 -21.54
CA SER A 244 4.04 10.07 -22.87
C SER A 244 3.00 8.95 -22.87
N LEU A 245 2.62 8.42 -21.70
CA LEU A 245 1.78 7.24 -21.59
C LEU A 245 0.29 7.55 -21.77
N THR A 246 -0.21 8.57 -21.09
CA THR A 246 -1.56 9.10 -21.26
C THR A 246 -1.45 10.49 -21.87
N VAL A 247 -2.16 10.74 -22.96
CA VAL A 247 -2.08 11.99 -23.72
C VAL A 247 -3.49 12.49 -24.08
N LEU A 248 -3.60 13.73 -24.55
CA LEU A 248 -4.84 14.20 -25.19
C LEU A 248 -4.97 13.60 -26.59
N LYS A 249 -6.20 13.28 -26.99
CA LYS A 249 -6.52 12.94 -28.37
C LYS A 249 -6.25 14.14 -29.30
N PRO A 250 -5.90 13.89 -30.57
CA PRO A 250 -5.76 14.96 -31.56
C PRO A 250 -6.97 15.90 -31.59
N GLY A 251 -6.72 17.20 -31.62
CA GLY A 251 -7.77 18.24 -31.64
C GLY A 251 -8.27 18.70 -30.27
N TYR A 252 -7.98 17.97 -29.20
CA TYR A 252 -8.32 18.44 -27.85
C TYR A 252 -7.19 19.24 -27.26
N LYS A 253 -7.55 20.34 -26.57
CA LYS A 253 -6.65 21.13 -25.71
C LYS A 253 -7.11 21.12 -24.25
N LYS A 254 -8.39 20.81 -24.03
CA LYS A 254 -9.06 20.89 -22.73
C LYS A 254 -9.67 19.53 -22.38
N ILE A 255 -9.86 19.33 -21.08
CA ILE A 255 -10.68 18.26 -20.53
C ILE A 255 -11.93 18.89 -19.98
N ASP A 256 -13.06 18.27 -20.20
CA ASP A 256 -14.34 18.68 -19.64
C ASP A 256 -15.03 17.50 -18.95
N PHE A 257 -15.67 17.78 -17.83
CA PHE A 257 -16.46 16.83 -17.07
C PHE A 257 -17.37 17.59 -16.08
N THR A 258 -18.39 16.92 -15.61
CA THR A 258 -19.22 17.35 -14.48
C THR A 258 -19.49 16.14 -13.61
N PHE A 259 -19.09 16.22 -12.34
CA PHE A 259 -19.28 15.15 -11.36
C PHE A 259 -19.69 15.72 -10.00
N PRO A 260 -20.46 14.98 -9.18
CA PRO A 260 -20.85 15.41 -7.86
C PRO A 260 -19.67 15.40 -6.87
N ASP A 261 -19.63 16.39 -6.00
CA ASP A 261 -18.81 16.38 -4.78
C ASP A 261 -19.43 15.45 -3.70
N LEU A 262 -18.86 15.45 -2.50
CA LEU A 262 -19.36 14.61 -1.40
C LEU A 262 -20.75 15.02 -0.89
N ASP A 263 -21.20 16.23 -1.17
CA ASP A 263 -22.52 16.77 -0.83
C ASP A 263 -23.52 16.70 -2.00
N LYS A 264 -23.15 15.96 -3.07
CA LYS A 264 -23.92 15.80 -4.32
C LYS A 264 -24.11 17.08 -5.13
N LYS A 265 -23.28 18.09 -4.87
CA LYS A 265 -23.24 19.29 -5.70
C LYS A 265 -22.40 19.02 -6.94
N GLU A 266 -22.96 19.31 -8.11
CA GLU A 266 -22.25 19.19 -9.37
C GLU A 266 -21.11 20.20 -9.46
N VAL A 267 -19.92 19.73 -9.85
CA VAL A 267 -18.69 20.49 -10.03
C VAL A 267 -18.12 20.22 -11.41
N SER A 268 -17.81 21.30 -12.13
CA SER A 268 -17.18 21.27 -13.45
C SER A 268 -15.91 22.12 -13.49
N LEU A 269 -14.97 21.79 -14.37
CA LEU A 269 -13.79 22.65 -14.62
C LEU A 269 -14.16 24.03 -15.17
N SER A 270 -15.37 24.19 -15.76
CA SER A 270 -15.89 25.47 -16.23
C SER A 270 -16.38 26.41 -15.12
N ASP A 271 -16.47 25.92 -13.87
CA ASP A 271 -16.94 26.70 -12.74
C ASP A 271 -16.03 27.91 -12.45
N GLY A 272 -16.62 28.97 -11.97
CA GLY A 272 -15.92 30.23 -11.70
C GLY A 272 -14.74 30.09 -10.75
N GLN A 273 -14.80 29.16 -9.83
CA GLN A 273 -13.73 28.89 -8.85
C GLN A 273 -12.40 28.46 -9.49
N PHE A 274 -12.40 27.87 -10.69
CA PHE A 274 -11.21 27.43 -11.41
C PHE A 274 -10.71 28.44 -12.45
N LYS A 275 -11.47 29.48 -12.73
CA LYS A 275 -11.07 30.50 -13.71
C LYS A 275 -9.79 31.22 -13.31
N ASN A 276 -8.87 31.35 -14.26
CA ASN A 276 -7.57 32.03 -14.07
C ASN A 276 -6.65 31.34 -13.05
N LYS A 277 -6.88 30.06 -12.75
CA LYS A 277 -6.03 29.26 -11.88
C LYS A 277 -5.30 28.17 -12.66
N VAL A 278 -4.16 27.77 -12.16
CA VAL A 278 -3.54 26.50 -12.52
C VAL A 278 -4.30 25.41 -11.78
N VAL A 279 -4.84 24.42 -12.48
CA VAL A 279 -5.60 23.33 -11.87
C VAL A 279 -4.85 22.02 -12.01
N ILE A 280 -4.70 21.31 -10.90
CA ILE A 280 -4.16 19.96 -10.84
C ILE A 280 -5.33 19.00 -10.67
N LEU A 281 -5.54 18.17 -11.69
CA LEU A 281 -6.58 17.17 -11.67
C LEU A 281 -5.96 15.82 -11.34
N GLN A 282 -6.28 15.26 -10.17
CA GLN A 282 -5.80 13.94 -9.72
C GLN A 282 -6.85 12.87 -10.04
N VAL A 283 -6.60 12.03 -11.06
CA VAL A 283 -7.43 10.86 -11.37
C VAL A 283 -6.98 9.72 -10.46
N MET A 284 -7.81 9.35 -9.48
CA MET A 284 -7.38 8.50 -8.38
C MET A 284 -8.48 7.54 -7.88
N GLY A 285 -8.16 6.69 -6.91
CA GLY A 285 -9.12 5.90 -6.14
C GLY A 285 -8.61 5.64 -4.72
N SER A 286 -9.51 5.57 -3.75
CA SER A 286 -9.15 5.35 -2.34
C SER A 286 -8.49 3.97 -2.09
N TRP A 287 -8.65 3.06 -2.99
CA TRP A 287 -8.10 1.69 -3.00
C TRP A 287 -6.65 1.62 -3.50
N CYS A 288 -6.09 2.71 -4.06
CA CYS A 288 -4.83 2.73 -4.80
C CYS A 288 -3.68 3.28 -3.93
N PRO A 289 -2.69 2.49 -3.51
CA PRO A 289 -1.61 2.94 -2.64
C PRO A 289 -0.72 4.04 -3.24
N ASN A 290 -0.38 3.97 -4.54
CA ASN A 290 0.37 5.03 -5.19
C ASN A 290 -0.41 6.35 -5.25
N CYS A 291 -1.75 6.27 -5.38
CA CYS A 291 -2.62 7.44 -5.24
C CYS A 291 -2.56 8.04 -3.83
N MET A 292 -2.40 7.20 -2.80
CA MET A 292 -2.26 7.68 -1.41
C MET A 292 -0.96 8.43 -1.18
N ASP A 293 0.13 7.99 -1.81
CA ASP A 293 1.41 8.68 -1.73
C ASP A 293 1.36 10.04 -2.44
N GLU A 294 0.73 10.12 -3.62
CA GLU A 294 0.49 11.37 -4.32
C GLU A 294 -0.45 12.30 -3.53
N THR A 295 -1.57 11.77 -3.01
CA THR A 295 -2.50 12.53 -2.17
C THR A 295 -1.79 13.07 -0.92
N ALA A 296 -0.91 12.29 -0.29
CA ALA A 296 -0.12 12.76 0.85
C ALA A 296 0.84 13.89 0.47
N TYR A 297 1.44 13.86 -0.71
CA TYR A 297 2.27 14.94 -1.24
C TYR A 297 1.44 16.20 -1.50
N LEU A 298 0.35 16.05 -2.26
CA LEU A 298 -0.52 17.18 -2.66
C LEU A 298 -1.17 17.86 -1.46
N SER A 299 -1.69 17.10 -0.48
CA SER A 299 -2.47 17.67 0.64
C SER A 299 -1.60 18.32 1.72
N LYS A 300 -0.39 17.80 2.01
CA LYS A 300 0.41 18.25 3.15
C LYS A 300 1.18 19.55 2.91
N GLY A 301 2.05 19.55 1.93
CA GLY A 301 2.98 20.66 1.69
C GLY A 301 2.64 21.45 0.47
N PHE A 302 2.32 20.76 -0.61
CA PHE A 302 2.10 21.37 -1.91
C PHE A 302 0.88 22.33 -1.92
N TYR A 303 -0.29 21.88 -1.47
CA TYR A 303 -1.50 22.72 -1.43
C TYR A 303 -1.26 23.99 -0.61
N LYS A 304 -0.70 23.85 0.60
CA LYS A 304 -0.41 24.99 1.46
C LYS A 304 0.54 26.00 0.79
N LYS A 305 1.51 25.53 0.02
CA LYS A 305 2.50 26.38 -0.67
C LYS A 305 1.90 27.11 -1.87
N TYR A 306 0.97 26.49 -2.61
CA TYR A 306 0.57 26.95 -3.93
C TYR A 306 -0.87 27.45 -4.04
N HIS A 307 -1.79 27.05 -3.16
CA HIS A 307 -3.20 27.46 -3.26
C HIS A 307 -3.35 29.00 -3.23
N ALA A 308 -2.71 29.67 -2.29
CA ALA A 308 -2.73 31.15 -2.19
C ALA A 308 -2.09 31.85 -3.40
N LYS A 309 -1.30 31.15 -4.21
CA LYS A 309 -0.67 31.66 -5.42
C LYS A 309 -1.51 31.46 -6.69
N GLY A 310 -2.70 30.87 -6.58
CA GLY A 310 -3.60 30.62 -7.69
C GLY A 310 -3.52 29.20 -8.28
N VAL A 311 -3.10 28.22 -7.49
CA VAL A 311 -3.22 26.79 -7.83
C VAL A 311 -4.42 26.19 -7.12
N ASP A 312 -5.21 25.42 -7.84
CA ASP A 312 -6.26 24.59 -7.24
C ASP A 312 -6.04 23.10 -7.54
N ILE A 313 -6.59 22.25 -6.71
CA ILE A 313 -6.50 20.79 -6.88
C ILE A 313 -7.91 20.21 -6.86
N LEU A 314 -8.16 19.24 -7.73
CA LEU A 314 -9.42 18.55 -7.81
C LEU A 314 -9.15 17.03 -7.94
N GLY A 315 -9.63 16.24 -6.99
CA GLY A 315 -9.56 14.78 -7.07
C GLY A 315 -10.76 14.24 -7.85
N LEU A 316 -10.53 13.29 -8.76
CA LEU A 316 -11.57 12.50 -9.41
C LEU A 316 -11.48 11.06 -8.93
N ALA A 317 -12.45 10.66 -8.09
CA ALA A 317 -12.46 9.34 -7.46
C ALA A 317 -13.17 8.29 -8.33
N TYR A 318 -12.40 7.31 -8.77
CA TYR A 318 -12.85 6.10 -9.45
C TYR A 318 -12.78 4.92 -8.48
N GLU A 319 -13.88 4.68 -7.81
CA GLU A 319 -13.94 3.65 -6.76
C GLU A 319 -14.17 2.23 -7.34
N ARG A 320 -14.15 1.20 -6.49
CA ARG A 320 -14.47 -0.18 -6.90
C ARG A 320 -15.97 -0.45 -7.01
N THR A 321 -16.78 0.56 -6.85
CA THR A 321 -18.25 0.53 -6.89
C THR A 321 -18.79 1.80 -7.51
N THR A 322 -19.97 1.73 -8.09
CA THR A 322 -20.73 2.90 -8.57
C THR A 322 -21.70 3.44 -7.51
N ASP A 323 -21.80 2.76 -6.36
CA ASP A 323 -22.63 3.22 -5.24
C ASP A 323 -22.02 4.49 -4.62
N PHE A 324 -22.78 5.57 -4.65
CA PHE A 324 -22.32 6.89 -4.21
C PHE A 324 -22.00 6.90 -2.71
N GLU A 325 -22.84 6.32 -1.86
CA GLU A 325 -22.66 6.40 -0.41
C GLU A 325 -21.48 5.57 0.07
N THR A 326 -21.23 4.43 -0.55
CA THR A 326 -20.02 3.63 -0.30
C THR A 326 -18.77 4.40 -0.73
N SER A 327 -18.80 5.00 -1.92
CA SER A 327 -17.69 5.80 -2.44
C SER A 327 -17.43 7.02 -1.56
N ARG A 328 -18.49 7.74 -1.14
CA ARG A 328 -18.42 8.89 -0.23
C ARG A 328 -17.75 8.51 1.08
N LYS A 329 -18.18 7.42 1.73
CA LYS A 329 -17.58 6.92 2.97
C LYS A 329 -16.08 6.67 2.83
N ASN A 330 -15.65 6.02 1.72
CA ASN A 330 -14.24 5.73 1.46
C ASN A 330 -13.43 7.02 1.26
N ILE A 331 -13.98 7.98 0.54
CA ILE A 331 -13.32 9.27 0.29
C ILE A 331 -13.28 10.14 1.56
N GLU A 332 -14.33 10.14 2.38
CA GLU A 332 -14.32 10.81 3.69
C GLU A 332 -13.22 10.23 4.61
N GLN A 333 -13.08 8.91 4.65
CA GLN A 333 -12.00 8.26 5.40
C GLN A 333 -10.63 8.71 4.89
N LEU A 334 -10.46 8.79 3.58
CA LEU A 334 -9.25 9.29 2.95
C LEU A 334 -8.99 10.77 3.28
N LYS A 335 -10.03 11.63 3.14
CA LYS A 335 -9.92 13.05 3.49
C LYS A 335 -9.49 13.26 4.93
N ASN A 336 -10.07 12.51 5.85
CA ASN A 336 -9.73 12.55 7.28
C ASN A 336 -8.29 12.07 7.53
N ARG A 337 -7.83 11.02 6.84
CA ARG A 337 -6.49 10.46 7.01
C ARG A 337 -5.39 11.42 6.59
N PHE A 338 -5.58 12.13 5.48
CA PHE A 338 -4.58 13.03 4.90
C PHE A 338 -4.86 14.51 5.16
N ASN A 339 -5.98 14.85 5.84
CA ASN A 339 -6.47 16.22 6.00
C ASN A 339 -6.54 16.93 4.63
N ILE A 340 -7.19 16.29 3.65
CA ILE A 340 -7.27 16.80 2.28
C ILE A 340 -8.07 18.10 2.26
N PRO A 341 -7.46 19.24 1.86
CA PRO A 341 -8.08 20.54 1.92
C PRO A 341 -8.82 20.93 0.62
N TYR A 342 -8.82 20.08 -0.40
CA TYR A 342 -9.41 20.30 -1.71
C TYR A 342 -10.58 19.35 -1.98
N ASP A 343 -11.35 19.65 -3.02
CA ASP A 343 -12.50 18.83 -3.39
C ASP A 343 -12.09 17.51 -4.05
N VAL A 344 -12.83 16.46 -3.71
CA VAL A 344 -12.74 15.16 -4.35
C VAL A 344 -14.13 14.79 -4.83
N LEU A 345 -14.27 14.60 -6.14
CA LEU A 345 -15.52 14.30 -6.81
C LEU A 345 -15.69 12.79 -6.97
N ILE A 346 -16.91 12.30 -6.80
CA ILE A 346 -17.26 10.90 -7.01
C ILE A 346 -17.76 10.75 -8.44
N THR A 347 -16.95 10.11 -9.29
CA THR A 347 -17.25 10.07 -10.74
C THR A 347 -18.43 9.18 -11.11
N GLY A 348 -18.85 8.27 -10.21
CA GLY A 348 -19.89 7.27 -10.53
C GLY A 348 -19.42 6.15 -11.45
N TYR A 349 -18.17 6.20 -11.90
CA TYR A 349 -17.51 5.14 -12.69
C TYR A 349 -16.61 4.29 -11.80
N THR A 350 -16.41 3.03 -12.19
CA THR A 350 -15.50 2.14 -11.46
C THR A 350 -14.04 2.38 -11.86
N ASN A 351 -13.13 1.71 -11.15
CA ASN A 351 -11.69 1.70 -11.47
C ASN A 351 -11.32 0.93 -12.74
N ASN A 352 -12.31 0.57 -13.56
CA ASN A 352 -12.08 -0.02 -14.87
C ASN A 352 -11.50 1.05 -15.81
N LYS A 353 -10.32 0.80 -16.38
CA LYS A 353 -9.62 1.75 -17.26
C LYS A 353 -10.45 2.19 -18.47
N ASN A 354 -11.27 1.29 -19.00
CA ASN A 354 -12.16 1.60 -20.13
C ASN A 354 -13.30 2.55 -19.71
N GLU A 355 -13.81 2.42 -18.49
CA GLU A 355 -14.82 3.34 -17.96
C GLU A 355 -14.22 4.73 -17.70
N THR A 356 -13.02 4.78 -17.11
CA THR A 356 -12.27 6.03 -16.95
C THR A 356 -12.06 6.72 -18.30
N ALA A 357 -11.63 5.99 -19.32
CA ALA A 357 -11.45 6.55 -20.66
C ALA A 357 -12.75 7.05 -21.31
N LYS A 358 -13.90 6.44 -20.98
CA LYS A 358 -15.22 6.94 -21.42
C LYS A 358 -15.64 8.20 -20.71
N SER A 359 -15.40 8.30 -19.40
CA SER A 359 -15.78 9.47 -18.57
C SER A 359 -14.91 10.69 -18.84
N LEU A 360 -13.70 10.51 -19.37
CA LEU A 360 -12.76 11.57 -19.77
C LEU A 360 -12.40 11.41 -21.25
N PRO A 361 -13.35 11.70 -22.17
CA PRO A 361 -13.23 11.34 -23.59
C PRO A 361 -12.09 12.05 -24.33
N ALA A 362 -11.58 13.16 -23.79
CA ALA A 362 -10.42 13.86 -24.33
C ALA A 362 -9.10 13.09 -24.17
N LEU A 363 -9.04 12.11 -23.23
CA LEU A 363 -7.84 11.33 -22.97
C LEU A 363 -7.69 10.18 -23.97
N ALA A 364 -6.46 9.92 -24.38
CA ALA A 364 -6.05 8.72 -25.08
C ALA A 364 -5.01 7.94 -24.26
N GLY A 365 -5.08 6.62 -24.31
CA GLY A 365 -4.10 5.75 -23.67
C GLY A 365 -4.13 5.78 -22.15
N PHE A 366 -5.30 5.97 -21.51
CA PHE A 366 -5.38 5.92 -20.05
C PHE A 366 -4.84 4.58 -19.53
N VAL A 367 -3.72 4.64 -18.77
CA VAL A 367 -2.94 3.46 -18.39
C VAL A 367 -3.18 3.08 -16.94
N ALA A 368 -3.20 4.04 -16.01
CA ALA A 368 -3.12 3.75 -14.58
C ALA A 368 -3.66 4.84 -13.66
N PHE A 369 -3.85 4.45 -12.41
CA PHE A 369 -4.05 5.34 -11.27
C PHE A 369 -2.76 5.36 -10.42
N PRO A 370 -2.33 6.56 -9.94
CA PRO A 370 -2.88 7.87 -10.29
C PRO A 370 -2.50 8.29 -11.72
N THR A 371 -3.29 9.18 -12.29
CA THR A 371 -2.90 10.00 -13.45
C THR A 371 -3.19 11.46 -13.10
N THR A 372 -2.18 12.30 -13.25
CA THR A 372 -2.27 13.72 -12.89
C THR A 372 -2.28 14.59 -14.12
N VAL A 373 -3.33 15.39 -14.30
CA VAL A 373 -3.45 16.35 -15.40
C VAL A 373 -3.17 17.76 -14.88
N ILE A 374 -2.27 18.46 -15.53
CA ILE A 374 -1.90 19.84 -15.18
C ILE A 374 -2.47 20.78 -16.22
N ILE A 375 -3.32 21.70 -15.76
CA ILE A 375 -4.12 22.61 -16.56
C ILE A 375 -3.66 24.05 -16.24
N ASP A 376 -3.44 24.85 -17.27
CA ASP A 376 -3.01 26.24 -17.10
C ASP A 376 -4.18 27.21 -16.83
N LYS A 377 -3.87 28.50 -16.64
CA LYS A 377 -4.84 29.57 -16.36
C LYS A 377 -5.87 29.80 -17.47
N LYS A 378 -5.61 29.32 -18.71
CA LYS A 378 -6.52 29.38 -19.87
C LYS A 378 -7.44 28.15 -19.95
N GLY A 379 -7.21 27.18 -19.06
CA GLY A 379 -7.91 25.90 -19.03
C GLY A 379 -7.35 24.89 -20.03
N ASP A 380 -6.18 25.14 -20.61
CA ASP A 380 -5.53 24.22 -21.54
C ASP A 380 -4.67 23.20 -20.77
N VAL A 381 -4.75 21.94 -21.16
CA VAL A 381 -3.93 20.86 -20.59
C VAL A 381 -2.48 21.06 -21.05
N ARG A 382 -1.56 21.14 -20.12
CA ARG A 382 -0.15 21.39 -20.38
C ARG A 382 0.70 20.11 -20.25
N LYS A 383 0.36 19.27 -19.31
CA LYS A 383 1.05 17.99 -19.08
C LYS A 383 0.09 16.95 -18.47
N ILE A 384 0.34 15.71 -18.79
CA ILE A 384 -0.35 14.56 -18.16
C ILE A 384 0.74 13.61 -17.68
N HIS A 385 0.77 13.35 -16.39
CA HIS A 385 1.71 12.42 -15.75
C HIS A 385 0.99 11.15 -15.33
N THR A 386 1.45 10.00 -15.79
CA THR A 386 0.89 8.69 -15.43
C THR A 386 1.72 8.01 -14.36
N GLY A 387 1.06 7.53 -13.31
CA GLY A 387 1.72 6.90 -12.17
C GLY A 387 2.25 7.91 -11.16
N PHE A 388 2.84 7.41 -10.09
CA PHE A 388 3.49 8.22 -9.07
C PHE A 388 4.62 7.44 -8.42
N SER A 389 5.82 7.98 -8.45
CA SER A 389 6.97 7.44 -7.74
C SER A 389 6.94 7.96 -6.31
N GLY A 390 6.46 7.13 -5.38
CA GLY A 390 6.27 7.49 -3.98
C GLY A 390 7.59 7.61 -3.18
N PRO A 391 7.51 7.98 -1.89
CA PRO A 391 8.68 8.16 -1.02
C PRO A 391 9.58 6.92 -0.90
N GLY A 392 9.06 5.72 -1.23
CA GLY A 392 9.81 4.47 -1.28
C GLY A 392 10.93 4.46 -2.31
N THR A 393 10.83 5.31 -3.35
CA THR A 393 11.77 5.42 -4.47
C THR A 393 12.96 6.36 -4.20
N GLY A 394 12.98 7.03 -3.03
CA GLY A 394 14.09 7.91 -2.64
C GLY A 394 14.30 9.09 -3.58
N ASN A 395 15.40 9.07 -4.36
CA ASN A 395 15.74 10.18 -5.25
C ASN A 395 14.70 10.45 -6.32
N HIS A 396 14.05 9.42 -6.89
CA HIS A 396 13.01 9.61 -7.91
C HIS A 396 11.83 10.42 -7.39
N TYR A 397 11.42 10.18 -6.13
CA TYR A 397 10.41 10.99 -5.49
C TYR A 397 10.85 12.45 -5.33
N THR A 398 12.10 12.68 -4.92
CA THR A 398 12.64 14.03 -4.74
C THR A 398 12.76 14.77 -6.08
N GLU A 399 13.25 14.10 -7.12
CA GLU A 399 13.36 14.62 -8.48
C GLU A 399 11.99 14.96 -9.05
N PHE A 400 11.04 14.03 -8.96
CA PHE A 400 9.66 14.25 -9.39
C PHE A 400 9.03 15.47 -8.72
N THR A 401 9.11 15.57 -7.39
CA THR A 401 8.49 16.70 -6.66
C THR A 401 9.12 18.02 -7.02
N HIS A 402 10.45 18.06 -7.26
CA HIS A 402 11.15 19.26 -7.70
C HIS A 402 10.74 19.68 -9.12
N GLU A 403 10.70 18.75 -10.06
CA GLU A 403 10.28 19.01 -11.46
C GLU A 403 8.82 19.46 -11.52
N PHE A 404 7.95 18.80 -10.76
CA PHE A 404 6.54 19.14 -10.67
C PHE A 404 6.34 20.57 -10.14
N GLU A 405 6.99 20.94 -9.04
CA GLU A 405 6.92 22.27 -8.46
C GLU A 405 7.49 23.34 -9.41
N THR A 406 8.60 23.04 -10.07
CA THR A 406 9.21 23.93 -11.06
C THR A 406 8.25 24.23 -12.21
N MET A 407 7.57 23.21 -12.72
CA MET A 407 6.56 23.38 -13.78
C MET A 407 5.36 24.24 -13.30
N ILE A 408 4.89 24.02 -12.08
CA ILE A 408 3.81 24.84 -11.52
C ILE A 408 4.24 26.30 -11.37
N ASP A 409 5.45 26.56 -10.90
CA ASP A 409 5.97 27.93 -10.79
C ASP A 409 6.06 28.62 -12.17
N GLN A 410 6.45 27.89 -13.24
CA GLN A 410 6.45 28.37 -14.61
C GLN A 410 5.04 28.73 -15.09
N LEU A 411 4.03 27.85 -14.88
CA LEU A 411 2.65 28.12 -15.28
C LEU A 411 2.03 29.32 -14.53
N LEU A 412 2.40 29.50 -13.26
CA LEU A 412 1.99 30.65 -12.48
C LEU A 412 2.59 31.97 -12.99
N ALA A 413 3.80 31.92 -13.54
CA ALA A 413 4.48 33.09 -14.11
C ALA A 413 3.96 33.47 -15.51
N GLU A 414 3.29 32.56 -16.23
CA GLU A 414 2.73 32.87 -17.56
C GLU A 414 1.68 33.98 -17.47
N LYS A 415 1.76 34.94 -18.39
CA LYS A 415 0.72 35.99 -18.56
C LYS A 415 -0.55 35.33 -19.13
N GLN A 416 -1.69 35.86 -18.73
CA GLN A 416 -3.00 35.48 -19.25
C GLN A 416 -3.16 35.80 -20.72
#